data_0145156f5356409394f5bfa3be062cb6
#
_entry.id   0145156f5356409394f5bfa3be062cb6
#
_cell.length_a   1.000
_cell.length_b   1.000
_cell.length_c   1.000
_cell.angle_alpha   90.00
_cell.angle_beta   90.00
_cell.angle_gamma   90.00
#
_symmetry.space_group_name_H-M   'P 1'
#
loop_
_entity.id
_entity.type
_entity.pdbx_description
1 polymer ?
#
loop_
_entity_poly.entity_id
_entity_poly.type
_entity_poly.pdbx_seq_one_letter_code
_entity_poly.pdbx_strand_id
1 'polypeptide(L)'
;MAEYTGDIDGLGTLRLLDAIRTCGLEKHVRFYQASTSELYGKVVETPQSETTPFYPRSPYGVAKLYGFWITVNYREAYGMYACNGILFNHESPRRGRTFVTRKISRAAADISLGKQHCLYLGNLDARRDWGHGQSIGVINLRIPF
;
A
#
# COMPACT_ATOMS: atom_id res chain seq x y z
N MET A 1 -14.59 10.88 6.99
CA MET A 1 -13.29 10.13 6.93
C MET A 1 -12.72 10.07 5.51
N ALA A 2 -13.55 9.97 4.44
CA ALA A 2 -13.05 9.90 3.05
C ALA A 2 -12.26 11.16 2.62
N GLU A 3 -12.73 12.35 3.00
CA GLU A 3 -12.03 13.61 2.76
C GLU A 3 -10.65 13.64 3.41
N TYR A 4 -10.56 13.27 4.68
CA TYR A 4 -9.28 13.16 5.39
C TYR A 4 -8.32 12.18 4.71
N THR A 5 -8.83 11.03 4.27
CA THR A 5 -8.05 10.04 3.51
C THR A 5 -7.54 10.63 2.20
N GLY A 6 -8.39 11.37 1.47
CA GLY A 6 -7.99 12.08 0.25
C GLY A 6 -6.90 13.10 0.49
N ASP A 7 -7.03 13.88 1.57
CA ASP A 7 -6.05 14.90 1.94
C ASP A 7 -4.68 14.31 2.31
N ILE A 8 -4.66 13.26 3.12
CA ILE A 8 -3.40 12.66 3.60
C ILE A 8 -2.77 11.76 2.53
N ASP A 9 -3.51 10.78 2.01
CA ASP A 9 -2.95 9.74 1.14
C ASP A 9 -2.81 10.18 -0.33
N GLY A 10 -3.61 11.15 -0.76
CA GLY A 10 -3.56 11.74 -2.11
C GLY A 10 -2.76 13.04 -2.12
N LEU A 11 -3.34 14.12 -1.62
CA LEU A 11 -2.73 15.46 -1.65
C LEU A 11 -1.44 15.54 -0.83
N GLY A 12 -1.29 14.73 0.22
CA GLY A 12 -0.05 14.65 0.98
C GLY A 12 1.14 14.24 0.11
N THR A 13 0.95 13.31 -0.83
CA THR A 13 1.98 12.92 -1.80
C THR A 13 2.37 14.10 -2.70
N LEU A 14 1.39 14.84 -3.25
CA LEU A 14 1.65 16.04 -4.05
C LEU A 14 2.44 17.09 -3.26
N ARG A 15 2.04 17.36 -2.02
CA ARG A 15 2.72 18.36 -1.16
C ARG A 15 4.19 18.04 -0.93
N LEU A 16 4.53 16.75 -0.75
CA LEU A 16 5.92 16.33 -0.60
C LEU A 16 6.72 16.51 -1.89
N LEU A 17 6.15 16.14 -3.03
CA LEU A 17 6.78 16.31 -4.34
C LEU A 17 7.00 17.79 -4.67
N ASP A 18 6.01 18.64 -4.41
CA ASP A 18 6.12 20.08 -4.57
C ASP A 18 7.18 20.69 -3.63
N ALA A 19 7.25 20.25 -2.38
CA ALA A 19 8.27 20.70 -1.44
C ALA A 19 9.68 20.36 -1.94
N ILE A 20 9.91 19.14 -2.43
CA ILE A 20 11.20 18.72 -3.01
C ILE A 20 11.57 19.67 -4.17
N ARG A 21 10.62 19.96 -5.05
CA ARG A 21 10.83 20.85 -6.19
C ARG A 21 11.09 22.30 -5.79
N THR A 22 10.27 22.83 -4.87
CA THR A 22 10.40 24.22 -4.38
C THR A 22 11.75 24.43 -3.68
N CYS A 23 12.30 23.40 -3.04
CA CYS A 23 13.62 23.45 -2.43
C CYS A 23 14.78 23.21 -3.41
N GLY A 24 14.53 23.00 -4.70
CA GLY A 24 15.57 22.71 -5.70
C GLY A 24 16.28 21.37 -5.48
N LEU A 25 15.57 20.38 -4.88
CA LEU A 25 16.15 19.10 -4.49
C LEU A 25 15.81 17.96 -5.44
N GLU A 26 15.16 18.24 -6.56
CA GLU A 26 14.66 17.24 -7.51
C GLU A 26 15.75 16.32 -8.10
N LYS A 27 16.99 16.77 -8.14
CA LYS A 27 18.14 15.98 -8.62
C LYS A 27 18.91 15.26 -7.49
N HIS A 28 18.57 15.56 -6.24
CA HIS A 28 19.26 15.02 -5.06
C HIS A 28 18.41 14.02 -4.27
N VAL A 29 17.10 14.22 -4.25
CA VAL A 29 16.16 13.37 -3.48
C VAL A 29 15.73 12.18 -4.32
N ARG A 30 15.74 11.00 -3.69
CA ARG A 30 15.13 9.78 -4.21
C ARG A 30 13.78 9.60 -3.52
N PHE A 31 12.71 9.75 -4.27
CA PHE A 31 11.35 9.66 -3.73
C PHE A 31 10.77 8.27 -4.01
N TYR A 32 10.30 7.62 -2.96
CA TYR A 32 9.58 6.34 -3.06
C TYR A 32 8.16 6.52 -2.53
N GLN A 33 7.17 6.30 -3.40
CA GLN A 33 5.77 6.26 -3.03
C GLN A 33 5.36 4.84 -2.67
N ALA A 34 5.03 4.60 -1.40
CA ALA A 34 4.40 3.38 -0.97
C ALA A 34 2.97 3.32 -1.50
N SER A 35 2.79 2.65 -2.63
CA SER A 35 1.48 2.44 -3.22
C SER A 35 0.88 1.12 -2.71
N THR A 36 -0.21 0.65 -3.27
CA THR A 36 -0.99 -0.44 -2.68
C THR A 36 -1.63 -1.34 -3.74
N SER A 37 -1.79 -2.61 -3.45
CA SER A 37 -2.60 -3.54 -4.27
C SER A 37 -4.08 -3.11 -4.36
N GLU A 38 -4.56 -2.24 -3.47
CA GLU A 38 -5.92 -1.69 -3.55
C GLU A 38 -6.16 -0.78 -4.76
N LEU A 39 -5.10 -0.39 -5.48
CA LEU A 39 -5.23 0.25 -6.79
C LEU A 39 -6.00 -0.63 -7.77
N TYR A 40 -5.72 -1.94 -7.76
CA TYR A 40 -6.39 -2.91 -8.64
C TYR A 40 -7.87 -3.07 -8.30
N GLY A 41 -8.23 -3.01 -7.02
CA GLY A 41 -9.61 -3.02 -6.52
C GLY A 41 -10.44 -4.17 -7.07
N LYS A 42 -11.37 -3.88 -7.99
CA LYS A 42 -12.09 -4.91 -8.76
C LYS A 42 -11.20 -5.37 -9.91
N VAL A 43 -10.35 -6.37 -9.60
CA VAL A 43 -9.35 -6.88 -10.54
C VAL A 43 -9.98 -7.34 -11.86
N VAL A 44 -9.35 -6.98 -12.97
CA VAL A 44 -9.81 -7.32 -14.33
C VAL A 44 -9.04 -8.49 -14.94
N GLU A 45 -7.91 -8.85 -14.33
CA GLU A 45 -7.09 -10.01 -14.71
C GLU A 45 -6.38 -10.62 -13.50
N THR A 46 -6.05 -11.90 -13.59
CA THR A 46 -5.33 -12.65 -12.53
C THR A 46 -4.33 -13.60 -13.18
N PRO A 47 -3.05 -13.59 -12.78
CA PRO A 47 -2.45 -12.68 -11.79
C PRO A 47 -2.36 -11.23 -12.28
N GLN A 48 -2.25 -10.27 -11.36
CA GLN A 48 -2.02 -8.87 -11.70
C GLN A 48 -0.55 -8.64 -12.09
N SER A 49 -0.34 -7.63 -12.93
CA SER A 49 0.97 -7.14 -13.34
C SER A 49 1.02 -5.61 -13.24
N GLU A 50 2.14 -5.00 -13.56
CA GLU A 50 2.29 -3.55 -13.59
C GLU A 50 1.43 -2.88 -14.68
N THR A 51 1.01 -3.63 -15.67
CA THR A 51 0.14 -3.17 -16.77
C THR A 51 -1.34 -3.43 -16.54
N THR A 52 -1.69 -4.17 -15.48
CA THR A 52 -3.09 -4.43 -15.12
C THR A 52 -3.82 -3.11 -14.82
N PRO A 53 -4.97 -2.83 -15.46
CA PRO A 53 -5.73 -1.61 -15.21
C PRO A 53 -6.15 -1.47 -13.75
N PHE A 54 -6.04 -0.26 -13.22
CA PHE A 54 -6.48 0.06 -11.87
C PHE A 54 -8.00 0.31 -11.83
N TYR A 55 -8.67 -0.25 -10.84
CA TYR A 55 -10.09 -0.05 -10.59
C TYR A 55 -10.40 -0.02 -9.09
N PRO A 56 -9.92 1.01 -8.35
CA PRO A 56 -10.06 1.09 -6.91
C PRO A 56 -11.53 1.09 -6.46
N ARG A 57 -11.79 0.48 -5.31
CA ARG A 57 -13.15 0.29 -4.76
C ARG A 57 -13.31 0.89 -3.37
N SER A 58 -12.37 1.71 -2.93
CA SER A 58 -12.42 2.40 -1.65
C SER A 58 -11.90 3.84 -1.77
N PRO A 59 -12.32 4.78 -0.90
CA PRO A 59 -11.73 6.12 -0.85
C PRO A 59 -10.21 6.09 -0.66
N TYR A 60 -9.70 5.12 0.10
CA TYR A 60 -8.27 4.89 0.26
C TYR A 60 -7.61 4.51 -1.06
N GLY A 61 -8.16 3.52 -1.77
CA GLY A 61 -7.62 3.10 -3.07
C GLY A 61 -7.62 4.25 -4.09
N VAL A 62 -8.66 5.07 -4.11
CA VAL A 62 -8.74 6.26 -4.99
C VAL A 62 -7.69 7.30 -4.61
N ALA A 63 -7.52 7.58 -3.33
CA ALA A 63 -6.50 8.53 -2.86
C ALA A 63 -5.07 8.04 -3.19
N LYS A 64 -4.80 6.76 -2.99
CA LYS A 64 -3.52 6.13 -3.36
C LYS A 64 -3.31 6.10 -4.89
N LEU A 65 -4.37 5.99 -5.68
CA LEU A 65 -4.29 6.10 -7.13
C LEU A 65 -3.87 7.50 -7.57
N TYR A 66 -4.41 8.53 -6.94
CA TYR A 66 -3.93 9.90 -7.16
C TYR A 66 -2.43 10.00 -6.82
N GLY A 67 -2.01 9.50 -5.64
CA GLY A 67 -0.61 9.48 -5.22
C GLY A 67 0.30 8.74 -6.21
N PHE A 68 -0.17 7.62 -6.77
CA PHE A 68 0.55 6.87 -7.80
C PHE A 68 0.78 7.72 -9.05
N TRP A 69 -0.27 8.27 -9.63
CA TRP A 69 -0.17 9.02 -10.88
C TRP A 69 0.53 10.35 -10.74
N ILE A 70 0.39 11.05 -9.62
CA ILE A 70 1.14 12.29 -9.40
C ILE A 70 2.65 12.03 -9.25
N THR A 71 3.03 10.88 -8.68
CA THR A 71 4.44 10.45 -8.63
C THR A 71 4.99 10.16 -10.02
N VAL A 72 4.22 9.47 -10.88
CA VAL A 72 4.59 9.25 -12.30
C VAL A 72 4.73 10.59 -13.02
N ASN A 73 3.76 11.47 -12.85
CA ASN A 73 3.77 12.80 -13.49
C ASN A 73 5.02 13.60 -13.11
N TYR A 74 5.39 13.66 -11.84
CA TYR A 74 6.57 14.41 -11.39
C TYR A 74 7.88 13.79 -11.88
N ARG A 75 7.94 12.46 -11.96
CA ARG A 75 9.07 11.78 -12.59
C ARG A 75 9.26 12.19 -14.05
N GLU A 76 8.18 12.18 -14.82
CA GLU A 76 8.22 12.43 -16.26
C GLU A 76 8.35 13.91 -16.59
N ALA A 77 7.58 14.78 -15.91
CA ALA A 77 7.56 16.20 -16.19
C ALA A 77 8.82 16.95 -15.71
N TYR A 78 9.37 16.54 -14.57
CA TYR A 78 10.49 17.26 -13.92
C TYR A 78 11.78 16.45 -13.85
N GLY A 79 11.80 15.22 -14.37
CA GLY A 79 12.95 14.34 -14.32
C GLY A 79 13.37 14.01 -12.88
N MET A 80 12.40 13.94 -11.97
CA MET A 80 12.63 13.56 -10.57
C MET A 80 12.88 12.07 -10.47
N TYR A 81 13.76 11.71 -9.54
CA TYR A 81 13.96 10.32 -9.17
C TYR A 81 12.83 9.86 -8.26
N ALA A 82 11.71 9.46 -8.85
CA ALA A 82 10.49 9.10 -8.14
C ALA A 82 9.91 7.78 -8.66
N CYS A 83 9.64 6.83 -7.75
CA CYS A 83 9.07 5.53 -8.11
C CYS A 83 7.90 5.15 -7.20
N ASN A 84 7.06 4.25 -7.71
CA ASN A 84 5.97 3.64 -6.99
C ASN A 84 6.27 2.17 -6.70
N GLY A 85 6.09 1.74 -5.45
CA GLY A 85 6.05 0.33 -5.11
C GLY A 85 4.61 -0.11 -4.86
N ILE A 86 4.11 -1.07 -5.64
CA ILE A 86 2.77 -1.62 -5.45
C ILE A 86 2.84 -2.70 -4.38
N LEU A 87 2.55 -2.32 -3.14
CA LEU A 87 2.65 -3.21 -1.99
C LEU A 87 1.38 -4.05 -1.84
N PHE A 88 1.56 -5.36 -1.82
CA PHE A 88 0.52 -6.31 -1.41
C PHE A 88 0.50 -6.44 0.11
N ASN A 89 -0.16 -7.48 0.64
CA ASN A 89 -0.28 -7.62 2.09
C ASN A 89 1.07 -7.99 2.71
N HIS A 90 1.56 -7.17 3.62
CA HIS A 90 2.80 -7.43 4.35
C HIS A 90 2.51 -7.53 5.83
N GLU A 91 2.97 -8.60 6.44
CA GLU A 91 2.62 -9.03 7.78
C GLU A 91 3.84 -9.06 8.69
N SER A 92 3.61 -8.87 9.99
CA SER A 92 4.64 -8.97 11.02
C SER A 92 3.99 -9.10 12.41
N PRO A 93 4.77 -9.38 13.47
CA PRO A 93 4.28 -9.31 14.84
C PRO A 93 3.69 -7.94 15.24
N ARG A 94 4.03 -6.88 14.49
CA ARG A 94 3.52 -5.52 14.70
C ARG A 94 2.25 -5.20 13.91
N ARG A 95 1.73 -6.14 13.13
CA ARG A 95 0.50 -5.93 12.34
C ARG A 95 -0.66 -5.49 13.22
N GLY A 96 -1.42 -4.50 12.77
CA GLY A 96 -2.57 -3.97 13.50
C GLY A 96 -3.64 -5.04 13.78
N ARG A 97 -4.31 -4.91 14.92
CA ARG A 97 -5.24 -5.93 15.48
C ARG A 97 -6.48 -6.18 14.60
N THR A 98 -6.84 -5.23 13.77
CA THR A 98 -8.00 -5.30 12.85
C THR A 98 -7.73 -6.10 11.58
N PHE A 99 -6.45 -6.33 11.26
CA PHE A 99 -6.06 -7.10 10.08
C PHE A 99 -6.20 -8.60 10.31
N VAL A 100 -6.58 -9.33 9.26
CA VAL A 100 -6.99 -10.74 9.33
C VAL A 100 -5.94 -11.65 9.95
N THR A 101 -4.68 -11.53 9.60
CA THR A 101 -3.60 -12.38 10.14
C THR A 101 -3.41 -12.16 11.64
N ARG A 102 -3.44 -10.91 12.08
CA ARG A 102 -3.35 -10.59 13.50
C ARG A 102 -4.63 -10.97 14.26
N LYS A 103 -5.79 -10.83 13.64
CA LYS A 103 -7.06 -11.30 14.17
C LYS A 103 -7.02 -12.82 14.40
N ILE A 104 -6.55 -13.59 13.42
CA ILE A 104 -6.44 -15.06 13.50
C ILE A 104 -5.45 -15.46 14.60
N SER A 105 -4.24 -14.93 14.61
CA SER A 105 -3.22 -15.32 15.60
C SER A 105 -3.64 -15.03 17.04
N ARG A 106 -4.33 -13.94 17.27
CA ARG A 106 -4.88 -13.60 18.60
C ARG A 106 -6.03 -14.52 18.99
N ALA A 107 -6.98 -14.75 18.07
CA ALA A 107 -8.09 -15.64 18.34
C ALA A 107 -7.63 -17.08 18.62
N ALA A 108 -6.63 -17.58 17.90
CA ALA A 108 -6.04 -18.89 18.15
C ALA A 108 -5.46 -18.99 19.58
N ALA A 109 -4.74 -17.94 20.02
CA ALA A 109 -4.22 -17.88 21.38
C ALA A 109 -5.35 -17.82 22.43
N ASP A 110 -6.36 -16.99 22.20
CA ASP A 110 -7.50 -16.84 23.11
C ASP A 110 -8.33 -18.13 23.20
N ILE A 111 -8.50 -18.87 22.10
CA ILE A 111 -9.16 -20.18 22.07
C ILE A 111 -8.33 -21.21 22.86
N SER A 112 -7.02 -21.26 22.66
CA SER A 112 -6.16 -22.20 23.40
C SER A 112 -6.13 -21.93 24.88
N LEU A 113 -6.36 -20.70 25.32
CA LEU A 113 -6.47 -20.31 26.74
C LEU A 113 -7.89 -20.40 27.30
N GLY A 114 -8.85 -20.91 26.54
CA GLY A 114 -10.26 -21.02 26.95
C GLY A 114 -11.00 -19.68 27.07
N LYS A 115 -10.43 -18.59 26.57
CA LYS A 115 -11.03 -17.24 26.63
C LYS A 115 -12.03 -16.97 25.51
N GLN A 116 -11.99 -17.77 24.47
CA GLN A 116 -12.85 -17.65 23.28
C GLN A 116 -13.16 -19.05 22.75
N HIS A 117 -14.37 -19.28 22.22
CA HIS A 117 -14.78 -20.60 21.71
C HIS A 117 -14.52 -20.76 20.20
N CYS A 118 -14.64 -19.70 19.43
CA CYS A 118 -14.49 -19.75 17.97
C CYS A 118 -14.07 -18.39 17.41
N LEU A 119 -13.59 -18.40 16.16
CA LEU A 119 -13.26 -17.22 15.39
C LEU A 119 -14.22 -17.07 14.21
N TYR A 120 -14.88 -15.91 14.11
CA TYR A 120 -15.70 -15.56 12.96
C TYR A 120 -14.85 -14.82 11.93
N LEU A 121 -14.80 -15.36 10.71
CA LEU A 121 -14.17 -14.76 9.54
C LEU A 121 -15.23 -14.47 8.46
N GLY A 122 -14.92 -13.56 7.57
CA GLY A 122 -15.75 -13.26 6.41
C GLY A 122 -15.57 -14.30 5.29
N ASN A 123 -15.25 -13.83 4.08
CA ASN A 123 -15.04 -14.71 2.94
C ASN A 123 -13.77 -15.56 3.12
N LEU A 124 -13.96 -16.88 3.28
CA LEU A 124 -12.86 -17.85 3.43
C LEU A 124 -12.18 -18.19 2.10
N ASP A 125 -12.84 -17.96 0.96
CA ASP A 125 -12.30 -18.25 -0.37
C ASP A 125 -11.45 -17.11 -0.92
N ALA A 126 -11.33 -16.01 -0.18
CA ALA A 126 -10.55 -14.86 -0.60
C ALA A 126 -9.06 -15.21 -0.71
N ARG A 127 -8.51 -15.04 -1.90
CA ARG A 127 -7.06 -15.19 -2.15
C ARG A 127 -6.35 -13.88 -1.93
N ARG A 128 -5.15 -13.95 -1.33
CA ARG A 128 -4.29 -12.78 -1.05
C ARG A 128 -2.83 -13.18 -1.23
N ASP A 129 -2.03 -12.22 -1.66
CA ASP A 129 -0.58 -12.34 -1.61
C ASP A 129 -0.08 -11.75 -0.28
N TRP A 130 0.53 -12.60 0.55
CA TRP A 130 1.08 -12.22 1.85
C TRP A 130 2.59 -12.40 1.88
N GLY A 131 3.29 -11.33 2.25
CA GLY A 131 4.73 -11.35 2.50
C GLY A 131 5.06 -10.92 3.92
N HIS A 132 6.26 -11.24 4.38
CA HIS A 132 6.77 -10.73 5.63
C HIS A 132 7.30 -9.30 5.43
N GLY A 133 6.91 -8.36 6.28
CA GLY A 133 7.26 -6.94 6.12
C GLY A 133 8.76 -6.65 6.04
N GLN A 134 9.58 -7.43 6.74
CA GLN A 134 11.03 -7.30 6.64
C GLN A 134 11.57 -7.70 5.25
N SER A 135 11.07 -8.78 4.67
CA SER A 135 11.47 -9.23 3.34
C SER A 135 11.06 -8.23 2.27
N ILE A 136 9.84 -7.69 2.35
CA ILE A 136 9.33 -6.66 1.43
C ILE A 136 10.17 -5.39 1.54
N GLY A 137 10.54 -4.97 2.75
CA GLY A 137 11.41 -3.81 2.98
C GLY A 137 12.79 -3.96 2.32
N VAL A 138 13.38 -5.14 2.40
CA VAL A 138 14.69 -5.44 1.75
C VAL A 138 14.58 -5.38 0.22
N ILE A 139 13.50 -5.94 -0.36
CA ILE A 139 13.27 -5.89 -1.81
C ILE A 139 13.13 -4.43 -2.27
N ASN A 140 12.33 -3.63 -1.60
CA ASN A 140 12.12 -2.22 -1.95
C ASN A 140 13.42 -1.38 -1.88
N LEU A 141 14.34 -1.71 -0.97
CA LEU A 141 15.64 -1.03 -0.89
C LEU A 141 16.63 -1.46 -1.99
N ARG A 142 16.38 -2.59 -2.65
CA ARG A 142 17.24 -3.17 -3.69
C ARG A 142 16.76 -2.92 -5.11
N ILE A 143 15.62 -2.27 -5.30
CA ILE A 143 15.17 -1.91 -6.64
C ILE A 143 16.20 -0.93 -7.24
N PRO A 144 16.96 -1.35 -8.25
CA PRO A 144 17.84 -0.43 -8.95
C PRO A 144 16.97 0.54 -9.75
N PHE A 145 17.34 1.76 -9.73
CA PHE A 145 16.66 2.82 -10.42
C PHE A 145 17.36 3.13 -11.73
#